data_756705177d10a7465e548b38fa2ecc83
#
_entry.id   756705177d10a7465e548b38fa2ecc83
#
_cell.length_a   1.000
_cell.length_b   1.000
_cell.length_c   1.000
_cell.angle_alpha   90.00
_cell.angle_beta   90.00
_cell.angle_gamma   90.00
#
_symmetry.space_group_name_H-M   'P 1'
#
loop_
_entity.id
_entity.type
_entity.pdbx_description
1 polymer ?
#
loop_
_entity_poly.entity_id
_entity_poly.type
_entity_poly.pdbx_seq_one_letter_code
_entity_poly.pdbx_strand_id
1 'polypeptide(L)'
;MGNESVGAILKAQREQNQMDLDAVCRKTYIRQSYLDAIERGEYKVIGDPVYVKGFIRNYAQAVGLDGDAMVRQFNAEIHAASGISIAEKKRWEKTETDAPVRRGHVGRRTDRKHFTRLEWMILLTGFVLFILFWIWLFYF
;
A
#
# COMPACT_ATOMS: atom_id res chain seq x y z
N MET A 1 9.51 -18.86 -11.41
CA MET A 1 8.60 -17.76 -11.11
C MET A 1 9.39 -16.48 -11.34
N GLY A 2 9.08 -15.73 -12.40
CA GLY A 2 9.76 -14.49 -12.75
C GLY A 2 9.58 -13.47 -11.63
N ASN A 3 10.66 -12.81 -11.28
CA ASN A 3 10.64 -11.75 -10.28
C ASN A 3 9.91 -10.56 -10.92
N GLU A 4 8.59 -10.47 -10.72
CA GLU A 4 7.82 -9.34 -11.23
C GLU A 4 8.31 -8.05 -10.54
N SER A 5 8.51 -7.01 -11.35
CA SER A 5 8.93 -5.71 -10.81
C SER A 5 7.85 -5.11 -9.91
N VAL A 6 8.25 -4.34 -8.91
CA VAL A 6 7.30 -3.66 -8.01
C VAL A 6 6.29 -2.81 -8.80
N GLY A 7 6.75 -2.14 -9.87
CA GLY A 7 5.86 -1.37 -10.73
C GLY A 7 4.79 -2.23 -11.41
N ALA A 8 5.15 -3.43 -11.90
CA ALA A 8 4.20 -4.35 -12.51
C ALA A 8 3.17 -4.87 -11.50
N ILE A 9 3.60 -5.19 -10.28
CA ILE A 9 2.70 -5.64 -9.20
C ILE A 9 1.69 -4.54 -8.82
N LEU A 10 2.16 -3.31 -8.65
CA LEU A 10 1.31 -2.16 -8.32
C LEU A 10 0.28 -1.90 -9.42
N LYS A 11 0.72 -1.96 -10.69
CA LYS A 11 -0.16 -1.81 -11.85
C LYS A 11 -1.22 -2.90 -11.89
N ALA A 12 -0.82 -4.16 -11.77
CA ALA A 12 -1.74 -5.31 -11.78
C ALA A 12 -2.80 -5.18 -10.67
N GLN A 13 -2.39 -4.80 -9.46
CA GLN A 13 -3.32 -4.62 -8.34
C GLN A 13 -4.27 -3.44 -8.56
N ARG A 14 -3.78 -2.33 -9.14
CA ARG A 14 -4.62 -1.19 -9.50
C ARG A 14 -5.69 -1.60 -10.52
N GLU A 15 -5.30 -2.35 -11.56
CA GLU A 15 -6.20 -2.83 -12.61
C GLU A 15 -7.21 -3.84 -12.06
N GLN A 16 -6.80 -4.74 -11.16
CA GLN A 16 -7.72 -5.65 -10.45
C GLN A 16 -8.77 -4.88 -9.64
N ASN A 17 -8.39 -3.77 -9.04
CA ASN A 17 -9.30 -2.89 -8.32
C ASN A 17 -10.13 -1.98 -9.24
N GLN A 18 -9.99 -2.12 -10.57
CA GLN A 18 -10.66 -1.28 -11.58
C GLN A 18 -10.42 0.22 -11.36
N MET A 19 -9.22 0.57 -10.87
CA MET A 19 -8.83 1.95 -10.61
C MET A 19 -8.02 2.49 -11.79
N ASP A 20 -8.32 3.71 -12.23
CA ASP A 20 -7.45 4.47 -13.12
C ASP A 20 -6.31 5.15 -12.33
N LEU A 21 -5.27 5.59 -13.05
CA LEU A 21 -4.14 6.31 -12.42
C LEU A 21 -4.59 7.61 -11.74
N ASP A 22 -5.63 8.26 -12.27
CA ASP A 22 -6.16 9.48 -11.71
C ASP A 22 -6.84 9.24 -10.35
N ALA A 23 -7.52 8.10 -10.16
CA ALA A 23 -8.05 7.70 -8.87
C ALA A 23 -6.95 7.48 -7.83
N VAL A 24 -5.82 6.89 -8.24
CA VAL A 24 -4.65 6.73 -7.36
C VAL A 24 -4.03 8.09 -7.04
N CYS A 25 -3.91 8.98 -8.04
CA CYS A 25 -3.42 10.35 -7.88
C CYS A 25 -4.24 11.11 -6.82
N ARG A 26 -5.58 11.07 -6.91
CA ARG A 26 -6.48 11.70 -5.92
C ARG A 26 -6.32 11.11 -4.52
N LYS A 27 -6.09 9.80 -4.40
CA LYS A 27 -5.92 9.14 -3.09
C LYS A 27 -4.56 9.42 -2.44
N THR A 28 -3.51 9.55 -3.25
CA THR A 28 -2.13 9.63 -2.76
C THR A 28 -1.54 11.03 -2.81
N TYR A 29 -2.16 11.94 -3.57
CA TYR A 29 -1.63 13.27 -3.91
C TYR A 29 -0.29 13.22 -4.64
N ILE A 30 0.04 12.09 -5.28
CA ILE A 30 1.23 11.93 -6.12
C ILE A 30 0.85 12.28 -7.55
N ARG A 31 1.70 13.02 -8.24
CA ARG A 31 1.48 13.37 -9.66
C ARG A 31 1.36 12.12 -10.52
N GLN A 32 0.42 12.12 -11.46
CA GLN A 32 0.17 11.00 -12.36
C GLN A 32 1.43 10.57 -13.12
N SER A 33 2.27 11.52 -13.55
CA SER A 33 3.54 11.22 -14.22
C SER A 33 4.51 10.40 -13.38
N TYR A 34 4.51 10.58 -12.04
CA TYR A 34 5.33 9.78 -11.13
C TYR A 34 4.75 8.39 -10.91
N LEU A 35 3.42 8.28 -10.84
CA LEU A 35 2.75 6.98 -10.73
C LEU A 35 2.99 6.14 -11.98
N ASP A 36 2.87 6.74 -13.15
CA ASP A 36 3.16 6.11 -14.43
C ASP A 36 4.64 5.69 -14.55
N ALA A 37 5.56 6.55 -14.12
CA ALA A 37 7.00 6.22 -14.05
C ALA A 37 7.28 5.03 -13.11
N ILE A 38 6.57 4.92 -11.99
CA ILE A 38 6.68 3.77 -11.07
C ILE A 38 6.20 2.49 -11.75
N GLU A 39 5.04 2.52 -12.42
CA GLU A 39 4.50 1.36 -13.13
C GLU A 39 5.44 0.86 -14.23
N ARG A 40 6.16 1.76 -14.90
CA ARG A 40 7.15 1.43 -15.93
C ARG A 40 8.54 1.10 -15.39
N GLY A 41 8.77 1.27 -14.09
CA GLY A 41 10.09 1.08 -13.49
C GLY A 41 11.10 2.18 -13.81
N GLU A 42 10.64 3.33 -14.28
CA GLU A 42 11.46 4.49 -14.65
C GLU A 42 11.75 5.39 -13.45
N TYR A 43 12.31 4.83 -12.40
CA TYR A 43 12.51 5.50 -11.11
C TYR A 43 13.41 6.74 -11.19
N LYS A 44 14.28 6.83 -12.20
CA LYS A 44 15.16 7.98 -12.44
C LYS A 44 14.39 9.28 -12.72
N VAL A 45 13.16 9.18 -13.25
CA VAL A 45 12.29 10.33 -13.52
C VAL A 45 11.88 11.04 -12.21
N ILE A 46 11.78 10.27 -11.13
CA ILE A 46 11.38 10.78 -9.80
C ILE A 46 12.59 11.40 -9.09
N GLY A 47 13.79 10.88 -9.34
CA GLY A 47 15.05 11.34 -8.79
C GLY A 47 15.51 10.56 -7.57
N ASP A 48 15.47 11.17 -6.38
CA ASP A 48 16.01 10.55 -5.16
C ASP A 48 15.24 9.27 -4.77
N PRO A 49 15.96 8.15 -4.53
CA PRO A 49 15.36 6.88 -4.08
C PRO A 49 14.48 6.99 -2.82
N VAL A 50 14.72 7.97 -1.96
CA VAL A 50 13.90 8.20 -0.76
C VAL A 50 12.47 8.57 -1.15
N TYR A 51 12.31 9.44 -2.14
CA TYR A 51 10.98 9.80 -2.66
C TYR A 51 10.31 8.63 -3.37
N VAL A 52 11.07 7.87 -4.17
CA VAL A 52 10.56 6.67 -4.85
C VAL A 52 9.98 5.68 -3.83
N LYS A 53 10.71 5.38 -2.74
CA LYS A 53 10.23 4.50 -1.66
C LYS A 53 8.95 5.04 -1.01
N GLY A 54 8.89 6.34 -0.77
CA GLY A 54 7.69 7.00 -0.22
C GLY A 54 6.47 6.87 -1.15
N PHE A 55 6.68 7.09 -2.44
CA PHE A 55 5.62 6.98 -3.44
C PHE A 55 5.15 5.52 -3.63
N ILE A 56 6.07 4.56 -3.68
CA ILE A 56 5.74 3.12 -3.73
C ILE A 56 4.90 2.72 -2.52
N ARG A 57 5.30 3.14 -1.30
CA ARG A 57 4.54 2.85 -0.07
C ARG A 57 3.12 3.41 -0.13
N ASN A 58 2.97 4.68 -0.50
CA ASN A 58 1.67 5.33 -0.60
C ASN A 58 0.80 4.72 -1.71
N TYR A 59 1.40 4.40 -2.87
CA TYR A 59 0.69 3.74 -3.96
C TYR A 59 0.18 2.36 -3.52
N ALA A 60 1.05 1.52 -2.94
CA ALA A 60 0.69 0.20 -2.44
C ALA A 60 -0.50 0.27 -1.46
N GLN A 61 -0.45 1.18 -0.50
CA GLN A 61 -1.54 1.39 0.44
C GLN A 61 -2.84 1.82 -0.25
N ALA A 62 -2.76 2.68 -1.27
CA ALA A 62 -3.94 3.16 -2.01
C ALA A 62 -4.67 2.03 -2.76
N VAL A 63 -3.92 1.01 -3.23
CA VAL A 63 -4.46 -0.17 -3.92
C VAL A 63 -4.67 -1.38 -3.00
N GLY A 64 -4.38 -1.26 -1.70
CA GLY A 64 -4.65 -2.29 -0.70
C GLY A 64 -3.52 -3.30 -0.48
N LEU A 65 -2.31 -2.99 -0.94
CA LEU A 65 -1.10 -3.79 -0.68
C LEU A 65 -0.34 -3.31 0.56
N ASP A 66 0.52 -4.18 1.10
CA ASP A 66 1.47 -3.82 2.15
C ASP A 66 2.58 -2.93 1.57
N GLY A 67 2.56 -1.64 1.93
CA GLY A 67 3.54 -0.66 1.47
C GLY A 67 4.97 -0.98 1.89
N ASP A 68 5.17 -1.54 3.09
CA ASP A 68 6.50 -1.89 3.56
C ASP A 68 7.06 -3.13 2.85
N ALA A 69 6.20 -4.10 2.53
CA ALA A 69 6.57 -5.24 1.70
C ALA A 69 7.02 -4.80 0.30
N MET A 70 6.28 -3.88 -0.33
CA MET A 70 6.63 -3.33 -1.65
C MET A 70 7.94 -2.55 -1.62
N VAL A 71 8.21 -1.79 -0.58
CA VAL A 71 9.49 -1.09 -0.41
C VAL A 71 10.66 -2.07 -0.20
N ARG A 72 10.46 -3.16 0.55
CA ARG A 72 11.50 -4.20 0.69
C ARG A 72 11.81 -4.85 -0.65
N GLN A 73 10.80 -5.18 -1.45
CA GLN A 73 10.98 -5.74 -2.78
C GLN A 73 11.69 -4.75 -3.72
N PHE A 74 11.30 -3.48 -3.73
CA PHE A 74 11.97 -2.42 -4.48
C PHE A 74 13.46 -2.31 -4.14
N ASN A 75 13.81 -2.35 -2.85
CA ASN A 75 15.21 -2.36 -2.43
C ASN A 75 15.95 -3.58 -2.98
N ALA A 76 15.34 -4.76 -2.97
CA ALA A 76 15.93 -5.97 -3.53
C ALA A 76 16.15 -5.85 -5.04
N GLU A 77 15.21 -5.28 -5.79
CA GLU A 77 15.31 -5.03 -7.23
C GLU A 77 16.49 -4.09 -7.56
N ILE A 78 16.58 -2.96 -6.86
CA ILE A 78 17.67 -2.00 -7.09
C ILE A 78 19.04 -2.62 -6.76
N HIS A 79 19.11 -3.40 -5.69
CA HIS A 79 20.36 -4.08 -5.34
C HIS A 79 20.77 -5.13 -6.38
N ALA A 80 19.80 -5.88 -6.91
CA ALA A 80 20.05 -6.85 -7.98
C ALA A 80 20.52 -6.16 -9.27
N ALA A 81 19.90 -5.03 -9.63
CA ALA A 81 20.22 -4.26 -10.83
C ALA A 81 21.57 -3.51 -10.73
N SER A 82 21.97 -3.11 -9.52
CA SER A 82 23.18 -2.30 -9.31
C SER A 82 24.47 -3.10 -9.17
N GLY A 83 24.42 -4.44 -9.03
CA GLY A 83 25.60 -5.27 -8.76
C GLY A 83 26.31 -4.89 -7.45
N ILE A 84 25.66 -4.15 -6.57
CA ILE A 84 26.23 -3.57 -5.36
C ILE A 84 26.50 -4.66 -4.33
N SER A 85 27.75 -4.75 -3.90
CA SER A 85 28.24 -5.66 -2.86
C SER A 85 27.49 -5.53 -1.54
N ILE A 86 27.33 -6.66 -0.84
CA ILE A 86 26.72 -6.78 0.49
C ILE A 86 27.27 -5.77 1.53
N ALA A 87 28.52 -5.30 1.33
CA ALA A 87 29.14 -4.29 2.19
C ALA A 87 28.49 -2.89 2.09
N GLU A 88 28.01 -2.52 0.91
CA GLU A 88 27.32 -1.25 0.66
C GLU A 88 25.88 -1.27 1.19
N LYS A 89 25.22 -2.44 1.14
CA LYS A 89 23.93 -2.68 1.78
C LYS A 89 23.91 -2.32 3.27
N LYS A 90 24.97 -2.71 3.99
CA LYS A 90 25.12 -2.45 5.43
C LYS A 90 25.30 -0.96 5.76
N ARG A 91 25.84 -0.19 4.81
CA ARG A 91 26.03 1.26 4.94
C ARG A 91 24.71 2.02 4.85
N TRP A 92 23.82 1.60 3.94
CA TRP A 92 22.49 2.20 3.76
C TRP A 92 21.55 1.88 4.92
N GLU A 93 21.54 0.64 5.42
CA GLU A 93 20.77 0.24 6.60
C GLU A 93 21.17 1.03 7.84
N LYS A 94 22.47 1.32 8.00
CA LYS A 94 22.97 2.10 9.12
C LYS A 94 22.57 3.57 9.05
N THR A 95 22.41 4.13 7.85
CA THR A 95 21.99 5.53 7.66
C THR A 95 20.48 5.68 7.91
N GLU A 96 19.67 4.66 7.65
CA GLU A 96 18.23 4.68 8.00
C GLU A 96 17.97 4.56 9.51
N THR A 97 18.88 3.88 10.24
CA THR A 97 18.73 3.69 11.70
C THR A 97 19.20 4.92 12.50
N ASP A 98 20.14 5.69 11.96
CA ASP A 98 20.75 6.85 12.63
C ASP A 98 20.15 8.20 12.20
N ALA A 99 19.21 8.23 11.24
CA ALA A 99 18.47 9.44 10.94
C ALA A 99 17.56 9.77 12.13
N PRO A 100 17.73 10.93 12.77
CA PRO A 100 16.79 11.34 13.82
C PRO A 100 15.41 11.40 13.19
N VAL A 101 14.54 10.48 13.62
CA VAL A 101 13.13 10.51 13.29
C VAL A 101 12.61 11.87 13.69
N ARG A 102 12.63 12.85 12.79
CA ARG A 102 11.77 14.01 12.92
C ARG A 102 10.36 13.46 12.97
N ARG A 103 9.88 13.27 14.18
CA ARG A 103 8.46 13.05 14.49
C ARG A 103 7.70 14.28 14.00
N GLY A 104 7.61 14.43 12.69
CA GLY A 104 6.58 15.22 12.08
C GLY A 104 5.28 14.53 12.46
N HIS A 105 4.58 15.17 13.33
CA HIS A 105 3.23 14.87 13.77
C HIS A 105 2.32 14.85 12.53
N VAL A 106 2.25 13.73 11.84
CA VAL A 106 1.16 13.46 10.91
C VAL A 106 0.34 12.35 11.53
N GLY A 107 -0.71 12.85 12.10
CA GLY A 107 -1.65 12.12 12.86
C GLY A 107 -2.37 11.04 12.08
N ARG A 108 -3.02 10.29 12.90
CA ARG A 108 -4.10 9.38 12.63
C ARG A 108 -3.64 8.09 11.97
N ARG A 109 -3.00 7.21 12.79
CA ARG A 109 -3.31 5.80 12.70
C ARG A 109 -4.83 5.70 12.55
N THR A 110 -5.29 5.56 11.34
CA THR A 110 -6.55 4.87 11.15
C THR A 110 -6.24 3.43 11.51
N ASP A 111 -6.48 3.07 12.76
CA ASP A 111 -6.73 1.68 13.11
C ASP A 111 -7.80 1.19 12.11
N ARG A 112 -7.36 0.60 11.02
CA ARG A 112 -8.19 -0.36 10.32
C ARG A 112 -8.38 -1.49 11.31
N LYS A 113 -9.38 -1.32 12.17
CA LYS A 113 -9.94 -2.44 12.88
C LYS A 113 -10.20 -3.49 11.81
N HIS A 114 -9.39 -4.54 11.81
CA HIS A 114 -9.78 -5.77 11.15
C HIS A 114 -11.14 -6.10 11.73
N PHE A 115 -12.17 -5.85 10.95
CA PHE A 115 -13.53 -6.23 11.28
C PHE A 115 -13.47 -7.75 11.45
N THR A 116 -13.38 -8.18 12.68
CA THR A 116 -13.20 -9.60 13.01
C THR A 116 -14.44 -10.33 12.55
N ARG A 117 -14.28 -11.59 12.12
CA ARG A 117 -15.41 -12.44 11.69
C ARG A 117 -16.54 -12.47 12.74
N LEU A 118 -16.19 -12.20 14.00
CA LEU A 118 -17.14 -12.09 15.11
C LEU A 118 -18.09 -10.88 14.95
N GLU A 119 -17.60 -9.72 14.51
CA GLU A 119 -18.45 -8.52 14.32
C GLU A 119 -19.42 -8.72 13.15
N TRP A 120 -19.01 -9.43 12.10
CA TRP A 120 -19.90 -9.84 11.02
C TRP A 120 -21.01 -10.79 11.49
N MET A 121 -20.70 -11.71 12.40
CA MET A 121 -21.69 -12.62 12.98
C MET A 121 -22.71 -11.87 13.85
N ILE A 122 -22.28 -10.88 14.62
CA ILE A 122 -23.18 -10.04 15.45
C ILE A 122 -24.13 -9.21 14.58
N LEU A 123 -23.64 -8.64 13.47
CA LEU A 123 -24.49 -7.91 12.54
C LEU A 123 -25.49 -8.82 11.82
N LEU A 124 -25.08 -10.04 11.43
CA LEU A 124 -25.96 -11.02 10.82
C LEU A 124 -27.05 -11.50 11.78
N THR A 125 -26.70 -11.81 13.04
CA THR A 125 -27.68 -12.22 14.04
C THR A 125 -28.66 -11.08 14.38
N GLY A 126 -28.18 -9.84 14.49
CA GLY A 126 -29.04 -8.66 14.67
C GLY A 126 -30.00 -8.45 13.52
N PHE A 127 -29.55 -8.64 12.29
CA PHE A 127 -30.38 -8.51 11.09
C PHE A 127 -31.47 -9.60 11.00
N VAL A 128 -31.11 -10.84 11.34
CA VAL A 128 -32.09 -11.95 11.39
C VAL A 128 -33.16 -11.69 12.45
N LEU A 129 -32.78 -11.26 13.65
CA LEU A 129 -33.75 -10.93 14.71
C LEU A 129 -34.65 -9.75 14.31
N PHE A 130 -34.11 -8.77 13.61
CA PHE A 130 -34.87 -7.66 13.08
C PHE A 130 -35.95 -8.09 12.06
N ILE A 131 -35.58 -9.00 11.14
CA ILE A 131 -36.52 -9.59 10.18
C ILE A 131 -37.61 -10.40 10.89
N LEU A 132 -37.26 -11.23 11.86
CA LEU A 132 -38.24 -12.02 12.64
C LEU A 132 -39.16 -11.15 13.43
N PHE A 133 -38.69 -10.04 14.00
CA PHE A 133 -39.50 -9.05 14.68
C PHE A 133 -40.50 -8.39 13.72
N TRP A 134 -40.07 -8.03 12.50
CA TRP A 134 -40.96 -7.45 11.48
C TRP A 134 -41.99 -8.45 10.98
N ILE A 135 -41.63 -9.71 10.80
CA ILE A 135 -42.58 -10.78 10.42
C ILE A 135 -43.59 -11.00 11.52
N TRP A 136 -43.17 -11.01 12.80
CA TRP A 136 -44.10 -11.13 13.94
C TRP A 136 -45.05 -9.98 14.01
N LEU A 137 -44.58 -8.73 13.79
CA LEU A 137 -45.44 -7.52 13.80
C LEU A 137 -46.47 -7.53 12.65
N PHE A 138 -46.14 -8.14 11.52
CA PHE A 138 -47.02 -8.18 10.36
C PHE A 138 -48.07 -9.32 10.41
N TYR A 139 -47.76 -10.39 11.13
CA TYR A 139 -48.65 -11.57 11.22
C TYR A 139 -49.49 -11.62 12.51
N PHE A 140 -49.17 -10.82 13.52
CA PHE A 140 -49.91 -10.74 14.77
C PHE A 140 -50.67 -9.41 14.90
#